data_4ea50d3df9d9b6dd42f2ec5ce7a10177
#
_entry.id   4ea50d3df9d9b6dd42f2ec5ce7a10177
#
_cell.length_a   1.000
_cell.length_b   1.000
_cell.length_c   1.000
_cell.angle_alpha   90.00
_cell.angle_beta   90.00
_cell.angle_gamma   90.00
#
_symmetry.space_group_name_H-M   'P 1'
#
loop_
_entity.id
_entity.type
_entity.pdbx_description
1 polymer ?
#
loop_
_entity_poly.entity_id
_entity_poly.type
_entity_poly.pdbx_seq_one_letter_code
_entity_poly.pdbx_strand_id
1 'polypeptide(L)'
;MRVAAGTRHDGRVRLEPVTWEILTEQLAEHVAGQASASGDGSAWRRVAVDGAPPAPTGELAEELAEALRLRGRPVLVVDADGFLRADSLRFEFGKQDPDAYYDLWYDTGALWREVFGPLDRGGDGRVLPDLRAPSVDRPTRSPHVLLPRGGVMVLHGPFLLGHWFPFDLSVHLGLSAKALERQTPVGERWRLPAFARYAEEVAPEEAADVCVRADKPRHPAWNGPPRHGSPPPP
;
A
#
# COMPACT_ATOMS: atom_id res chain seq x y z
N MET A 1 -17.05 7.68 28.49
CA MET A 1 -18.01 7.65 27.36
C MET A 1 -17.69 6.37 26.58
N ARG A 2 -18.58 5.37 26.57
CA ARG A 2 -18.32 4.06 25.94
C ARG A 2 -18.43 4.22 24.42
N VAL A 3 -17.32 4.07 23.69
CA VAL A 3 -17.34 3.90 22.24
C VAL A 3 -17.64 2.42 21.97
N ALA A 4 -18.77 2.17 21.31
CA ALA A 4 -19.28 0.83 21.05
C ALA A 4 -18.35 0.06 20.12
N ALA A 5 -18.11 -1.21 20.47
CA ALA A 5 -17.44 -2.18 19.63
C ALA A 5 -18.25 -2.42 18.36
N GLY A 6 -17.65 -2.19 17.18
CA GLY A 6 -18.25 -2.54 15.91
C GLY A 6 -18.49 -4.05 15.82
N THR A 7 -19.74 -4.46 15.96
CA THR A 7 -20.19 -5.85 15.80
C THR A 7 -20.32 -6.12 14.30
N ARG A 8 -19.62 -7.14 13.78
CA ARG A 8 -19.86 -7.67 12.43
C ARG A 8 -21.29 -8.15 12.36
N HIS A 9 -22.10 -7.51 11.56
CA HIS A 9 -23.41 -7.98 11.16
C HIS A 9 -23.41 -7.96 9.63
N ASP A 10 -23.67 -9.10 9.03
CA ASP A 10 -23.91 -9.28 7.60
C ASP A 10 -22.73 -9.00 6.65
N GLY A 11 -21.52 -9.53 6.91
CA GLY A 11 -20.40 -9.61 5.94
C GLY A 11 -19.86 -8.28 5.38
N ARG A 12 -20.44 -7.13 5.74
CA ARG A 12 -19.98 -5.80 5.28
C ARG A 12 -19.18 -5.09 6.36
N VAL A 13 -17.97 -4.68 6.01
CA VAL A 13 -17.15 -3.81 6.85
C VAL A 13 -17.90 -2.50 7.09
N ARG A 14 -18.16 -2.16 8.36
CA ARG A 14 -18.80 -0.89 8.70
C ARG A 14 -17.76 0.22 8.62
N LEU A 15 -17.95 1.14 7.66
CA LEU A 15 -17.10 2.30 7.50
C LEU A 15 -17.71 3.51 8.23
N GLU A 16 -16.86 4.27 8.90
CA GLU A 16 -17.22 5.51 9.59
C GLU A 16 -16.57 6.72 8.87
N PRO A 17 -17.26 7.85 8.73
CA PRO A 17 -16.66 9.05 8.15
C PRO A 17 -15.44 9.50 8.97
N VAL A 18 -14.39 9.93 8.26
CA VAL A 18 -13.13 10.40 8.85
C VAL A 18 -12.56 11.51 7.97
N THR A 19 -11.69 12.37 8.50
CA THR A 19 -10.86 13.26 7.68
C THR A 19 -9.52 12.62 7.39
N TRP A 20 -8.85 13.04 6.31
CA TRP A 20 -7.51 12.52 6.00
C TRP A 20 -6.51 12.79 7.14
N GLU A 21 -6.55 13.96 7.76
CA GLU A 21 -5.72 14.33 8.91
C GLU A 21 -5.90 13.36 10.08
N ILE A 22 -7.14 13.09 10.50
CA ILE A 22 -7.45 12.17 11.60
C ILE A 22 -7.03 10.74 11.23
N LEU A 23 -7.28 10.32 9.99
CA LEU A 23 -6.90 9.00 9.49
C LEU A 23 -5.38 8.83 9.55
N THR A 24 -4.61 9.77 8.99
CA THR A 24 -3.14 9.75 8.98
C THR A 24 -2.59 9.73 10.39
N GLU A 25 -3.13 10.58 11.29
CA GLU A 25 -2.71 10.68 12.67
C GLU A 25 -2.93 9.37 13.45
N GLN A 26 -4.10 8.75 13.29
CA GLN A 26 -4.42 7.49 13.97
C GLN A 26 -3.62 6.30 13.39
N LEU A 27 -3.35 6.27 12.08
CA LEU A 27 -2.44 5.29 11.49
C LEU A 27 -1.01 5.46 12.03
N ALA A 28 -0.52 6.69 12.10
CA ALA A 28 0.81 6.99 12.64
C ALA A 28 0.91 6.61 14.11
N GLU A 29 -0.10 6.90 14.92
CA GLU A 29 -0.16 6.49 16.33
C GLU A 29 -0.14 4.96 16.44
N HIS A 30 -0.96 4.26 15.65
CA HIS A 30 -1.00 2.81 15.64
C HIS A 30 0.35 2.19 15.29
N VAL A 31 0.99 2.64 14.19
CA VAL A 31 2.31 2.12 13.76
C VAL A 31 3.41 2.46 14.75
N ALA A 32 3.42 3.69 15.30
CA ALA A 32 4.43 4.12 16.27
C ALA A 32 4.28 3.42 17.62
N GLY A 33 3.04 3.14 18.04
CA GLY A 33 2.71 2.48 19.31
C GLY A 33 3.01 0.97 19.31
N GLN A 34 3.21 0.35 18.15
CA GLN A 34 3.62 -1.05 18.07
C GLN A 34 5.08 -1.21 18.49
N ALA A 35 5.43 -2.37 19.03
CA ALA A 35 6.82 -2.70 19.36
C ALA A 35 7.73 -2.49 18.13
N SER A 36 8.99 -2.15 18.36
CA SER A 36 9.95 -1.88 17.28
C SER A 36 10.25 -3.10 16.40
N ALA A 37 9.90 -4.31 16.86
CA ALA A 37 10.06 -5.54 16.10
C ALA A 37 8.71 -6.02 15.56
N SER A 38 8.71 -6.52 14.32
CA SER A 38 7.58 -7.21 13.71
C SER A 38 7.32 -8.55 14.39
N GLY A 39 6.12 -9.11 14.21
CA GLY A 39 5.75 -10.43 14.74
C GLY A 39 6.64 -11.57 14.23
N ASP A 40 7.26 -11.43 13.05
CA ASP A 40 8.23 -12.35 12.47
C ASP A 40 9.67 -12.18 13.01
N GLY A 41 9.91 -11.22 13.92
CA GLY A 41 11.20 -10.89 14.50
C GLY A 41 12.05 -9.93 13.66
N SER A 42 11.51 -9.31 12.60
CA SER A 42 12.14 -8.20 11.90
C SER A 42 12.30 -6.98 12.82
N ALA A 43 13.36 -6.22 12.60
CA ALA A 43 13.62 -4.97 13.34
C ALA A 43 12.94 -3.74 12.69
N TRP A 44 12.18 -3.93 11.64
CA TRP A 44 11.51 -2.87 10.88
C TRP A 44 10.01 -3.12 10.80
N ARG A 45 9.25 -2.08 10.48
CA ARG A 45 7.83 -2.16 10.14
C ARG A 45 7.64 -1.94 8.65
N ARG A 46 6.75 -2.70 8.05
CA ARG A 46 6.44 -2.68 6.62
C ARG A 46 4.96 -2.39 6.47
N VAL A 47 4.66 -1.23 5.91
CA VAL A 47 3.28 -0.74 5.74
C VAL A 47 2.96 -0.70 4.26
N ALA A 48 1.81 -1.24 3.86
CA ALA A 48 1.25 -1.06 2.53
C ALA A 48 0.22 0.06 2.52
N VAL A 49 0.26 0.89 1.47
CA VAL A 49 -0.82 1.80 1.08
C VAL A 49 -1.24 1.42 -0.34
N ASP A 50 -2.19 0.49 -0.42
CA ASP A 50 -2.67 -0.11 -1.67
C ASP A 50 -3.85 0.66 -2.23
N GLY A 51 -3.93 0.78 -3.55
CA GLY A 51 -5.09 1.39 -4.22
C GLY A 51 -4.86 1.65 -5.69
N ALA A 52 -5.94 1.78 -6.45
CA ALA A 52 -5.87 2.14 -7.87
C ALA A 52 -5.31 3.57 -8.05
N PRO A 53 -4.62 3.89 -9.18
CA PRO A 53 -3.96 5.19 -9.40
C PRO A 53 -4.78 6.46 -9.11
N PRO A 54 -6.13 6.50 -9.31
CA PRO A 54 -6.93 7.65 -8.91
C PRO A 54 -7.06 7.83 -7.38
N ALA A 55 -6.76 6.81 -6.58
CA ALA A 55 -6.74 6.94 -5.12
C ALA A 55 -5.43 7.61 -4.67
N PRO A 56 -5.46 8.48 -3.64
CA PRO A 56 -4.30 9.27 -3.21
C PRO A 56 -3.32 8.43 -2.36
N THR A 57 -2.80 7.31 -2.92
CA THR A 57 -1.92 6.41 -2.19
C THR A 57 -0.57 7.04 -1.85
N GLY A 58 0.00 7.80 -2.79
CA GLY A 58 1.27 8.51 -2.60
C GLY A 58 1.15 9.63 -1.59
N GLU A 59 0.07 10.42 -1.67
CA GLU A 59 -0.19 11.51 -0.72
C GLU A 59 -0.33 10.96 0.70
N LEU A 60 -1.12 9.91 0.89
CA LEU A 60 -1.26 9.29 2.21
C LEU A 60 0.06 8.70 2.70
N ALA A 61 0.86 8.08 1.82
CA ALA A 61 2.15 7.51 2.20
C ALA A 61 3.12 8.59 2.70
N GLU A 62 3.19 9.74 2.04
CA GLU A 62 4.06 10.85 2.46
C GLU A 62 3.55 11.53 3.73
N GLU A 63 2.24 11.78 3.85
CA GLU A 63 1.67 12.33 5.08
C GLU A 63 1.89 11.41 6.29
N LEU A 64 1.70 10.09 6.10
CA LEU A 64 1.98 9.09 7.13
C LEU A 64 3.48 9.08 7.50
N ALA A 65 4.36 9.18 6.50
CA ALA A 65 5.79 9.24 6.74
C ALA A 65 6.19 10.48 7.55
N GLU A 66 5.62 11.64 7.24
CA GLU A 66 5.85 12.86 8.01
C GLU A 66 5.37 12.72 9.46
N ALA A 67 4.15 12.23 9.65
CA ALA A 67 3.59 12.01 10.99
C ALA A 67 4.41 11.03 11.84
N LEU A 68 4.99 9.99 11.21
CA LEU A 68 5.89 9.03 11.87
C LEU A 68 7.25 9.64 12.17
N ARG A 69 7.82 10.46 11.28
CA ARG A 69 9.09 11.18 11.52
C ARG A 69 8.96 12.15 12.72
N LEU A 70 7.83 12.84 12.84
CA LEU A 70 7.53 13.69 14.00
C LEU A 70 7.48 12.90 15.32
N ARG A 71 7.19 11.60 15.26
CA ARG A 71 7.24 10.66 16.41
C ARG A 71 8.61 10.00 16.61
N GLY A 72 9.63 10.48 15.89
CA GLY A 72 10.99 9.97 16.00
C GLY A 72 11.24 8.64 15.30
N ARG A 73 10.34 8.21 14.41
CA ARG A 73 10.54 6.97 13.63
C ARG A 73 11.21 7.31 12.29
N PRO A 74 12.36 6.71 11.95
CA PRO A 74 12.90 6.78 10.60
C PRO A 74 11.92 6.17 9.61
N VAL A 75 11.68 6.83 8.45
CA VAL A 75 10.73 6.34 7.45
C VAL A 75 11.34 6.40 6.06
N LEU A 76 11.18 5.31 5.32
CA LEU A 76 11.44 5.22 3.89
C LEU A 76 10.12 4.98 3.16
N VAL A 77 9.76 5.89 2.27
CA VAL A 77 8.63 5.70 1.33
C VAL A 77 9.16 5.08 0.05
N VAL A 78 8.47 4.09 -0.47
CA VAL A 78 8.79 3.38 -1.71
C VAL A 78 7.55 3.41 -2.60
N ASP A 79 7.73 3.87 -3.84
CA ASP A 79 6.69 3.83 -4.87
C ASP A 79 6.81 2.53 -5.67
N ALA A 80 5.74 1.76 -5.76
CA ALA A 80 5.69 0.54 -6.56
C ALA A 80 5.99 0.81 -8.04
N ASP A 81 5.64 1.99 -8.56
CA ASP A 81 5.96 2.38 -9.94
C ASP A 81 7.47 2.49 -10.19
N GLY A 82 8.29 2.68 -9.16
CA GLY A 82 9.74 2.56 -9.23
C GLY A 82 10.23 1.14 -9.56
N PHE A 83 9.36 0.14 -9.45
CA PHE A 83 9.63 -1.28 -9.73
C PHE A 83 8.89 -1.81 -10.96
N LEU A 84 8.47 -0.93 -11.84
CA LEU A 84 7.95 -1.33 -13.15
C LEU A 84 9.03 -2.02 -13.98
N ARG A 85 8.64 -3.09 -14.69
CA ARG A 85 9.51 -3.74 -15.67
C ARG A 85 9.78 -2.81 -16.86
N ALA A 86 10.75 -3.14 -17.68
CA ALA A 86 11.04 -2.39 -18.91
C ALA A 86 9.84 -2.37 -19.87
N ASP A 87 9.66 -1.32 -20.63
CA ASP A 87 8.61 -1.17 -21.63
C ASP A 87 8.51 -2.36 -22.59
N SER A 88 9.68 -2.91 -22.98
CA SER A 88 9.73 -4.10 -23.85
C SER A 88 9.06 -5.35 -23.26
N LEU A 89 9.03 -5.47 -21.94
CA LEU A 89 8.36 -6.56 -21.22
C LEU A 89 6.90 -6.21 -20.91
N ARG A 90 6.64 -4.96 -20.52
CA ARG A 90 5.28 -4.52 -20.17
C ARG A 90 4.35 -4.51 -21.37
N PHE A 91 4.90 -4.23 -22.56
CA PHE A 91 4.13 -4.08 -23.80
C PHE A 91 4.24 -5.29 -24.73
N GLU A 92 4.73 -6.41 -24.25
CA GLU A 92 4.86 -7.66 -25.05
C GLU A 92 3.51 -8.08 -25.65
N PHE A 93 2.41 -7.92 -24.90
CA PHE A 93 1.05 -8.23 -25.34
C PHE A 93 0.27 -6.99 -25.82
N GLY A 94 0.94 -5.86 -25.97
CA GLY A 94 0.34 -4.58 -26.35
C GLY A 94 0.39 -3.55 -25.24
N LYS A 95 0.25 -2.26 -25.62
CA LYS A 95 0.36 -1.15 -24.66
C LYS A 95 -0.84 -0.98 -23.73
N GLN A 96 -1.97 -1.60 -24.07
CA GLN A 96 -3.24 -1.42 -23.38
C GLN A 96 -3.88 -2.77 -23.06
N ASP A 97 -3.06 -3.73 -22.64
CA ASP A 97 -3.51 -5.04 -22.21
C ASP A 97 -3.72 -5.04 -20.69
N PRO A 98 -4.97 -5.22 -20.19
CA PRO A 98 -5.27 -5.17 -18.77
C PRO A 98 -4.73 -6.37 -17.98
N ASP A 99 -4.63 -7.56 -18.61
CA ASP A 99 -4.08 -8.74 -17.97
C ASP A 99 -2.56 -8.60 -17.81
N ALA A 100 -1.87 -8.13 -18.87
CA ALA A 100 -0.45 -7.80 -18.77
C ALA A 100 -0.19 -6.71 -17.70
N TYR A 101 -1.06 -5.70 -17.60
CA TYR A 101 -0.96 -4.68 -16.56
C TYR A 101 -1.05 -5.28 -15.15
N TYR A 102 -1.96 -6.21 -14.93
CA TYR A 102 -2.14 -6.87 -13.65
C TYR A 102 -1.00 -7.83 -13.30
N ASP A 103 -0.63 -8.70 -14.25
CA ASP A 103 0.26 -9.83 -13.98
C ASP A 103 1.76 -9.50 -14.21
N LEU A 104 2.08 -8.58 -15.14
CA LEU A 104 3.42 -8.49 -15.70
C LEU A 104 4.10 -7.13 -15.54
N TRP A 105 3.38 -6.06 -15.18
CA TRP A 105 3.99 -4.73 -15.17
C TRP A 105 4.93 -4.52 -14.00
N TYR A 106 4.63 -5.06 -12.82
CA TYR A 106 5.44 -4.87 -11.63
C TYR A 106 6.45 -6.01 -11.45
N ASP A 107 7.69 -5.68 -11.13
CA ASP A 107 8.72 -6.65 -10.78
C ASP A 107 8.61 -7.00 -9.29
N THR A 108 7.66 -7.88 -8.98
CA THR A 108 7.42 -8.36 -7.62
C THR A 108 8.63 -9.10 -7.04
N GLY A 109 9.42 -9.78 -7.90
CA GLY A 109 10.65 -10.43 -7.50
C GLY A 109 11.73 -9.43 -7.08
N ALA A 110 11.80 -8.27 -7.76
CA ALA A 110 12.69 -7.20 -7.35
C ALA A 110 12.22 -6.54 -6.05
N LEU A 111 10.92 -6.30 -5.86
CA LEU A 111 10.38 -5.84 -4.58
C LEU A 111 10.78 -6.78 -3.43
N TRP A 112 10.63 -8.09 -3.62
CA TRP A 112 11.08 -9.08 -2.64
C TRP A 112 12.56 -8.97 -2.32
N ARG A 113 13.41 -8.91 -3.33
CA ARG A 113 14.86 -8.94 -3.19
C ARG A 113 15.43 -7.63 -2.66
N GLU A 114 14.93 -6.49 -3.14
CA GLU A 114 15.54 -5.18 -2.92
C GLU A 114 14.86 -4.36 -1.81
N VAL A 115 13.59 -4.67 -1.48
CA VAL A 115 12.83 -3.93 -0.46
C VAL A 115 12.57 -4.80 0.76
N PHE A 116 11.95 -5.97 0.59
CA PHE A 116 11.57 -6.81 1.72
C PHE A 116 12.75 -7.61 2.30
N GLY A 117 13.58 -8.21 1.45
CA GLY A 117 14.74 -9.00 1.90
C GLY A 117 15.67 -8.25 2.85
N PRO A 118 16.10 -7.00 2.54
CA PRO A 118 16.88 -6.20 3.47
C PRO A 118 16.19 -5.89 4.81
N LEU A 119 14.86 -5.92 4.84
CA LEU A 119 14.03 -5.65 6.01
C LEU A 119 13.52 -6.93 6.70
N ASP A 120 13.95 -8.08 6.27
CA ASP A 120 13.60 -9.35 6.89
C ASP A 120 14.48 -9.62 8.14
N ARG A 121 14.16 -10.70 8.86
CA ARG A 121 14.92 -11.11 10.03
C ARG A 121 16.39 -11.36 9.65
N GLY A 122 17.29 -10.58 10.24
CA GLY A 122 18.73 -10.65 9.93
C GLY A 122 19.17 -9.81 8.74
N GLY A 123 18.27 -9.11 8.08
CA GLY A 123 18.60 -8.16 7.01
C GLY A 123 19.45 -6.98 7.51
N ASP A 124 20.04 -6.25 6.58
CA ASP A 124 20.96 -5.15 6.85
C ASP A 124 20.29 -3.76 6.82
N GLY A 125 19.01 -3.69 6.41
CA GLY A 125 18.25 -2.47 6.29
C GLY A 125 18.59 -1.61 5.07
N ARG A 126 19.40 -2.10 4.13
CA ARG A 126 19.82 -1.36 2.93
C ARG A 126 18.86 -1.61 1.78
N VAL A 127 17.83 -0.80 1.70
CA VAL A 127 16.73 -0.89 0.74
C VAL A 127 17.08 -0.14 -0.54
N LEU A 128 16.80 -0.71 -1.69
CA LEU A 128 16.81 0.02 -2.97
C LEU A 128 15.45 0.70 -3.15
N PRO A 129 15.38 2.03 -3.27
CA PRO A 129 14.09 2.75 -3.29
C PRO A 129 13.36 2.62 -4.64
N ASP A 130 14.09 2.40 -5.72
CA ASP A 130 13.56 2.26 -7.07
C ASP A 130 14.60 1.61 -8.01
N LEU A 131 14.12 0.98 -9.07
CA LEU A 131 14.94 0.38 -10.13
C LEU A 131 14.91 1.20 -11.42
N ARG A 132 13.80 1.86 -11.67
CA ARG A 132 13.51 2.45 -12.98
C ARG A 132 12.70 3.74 -12.84
N ALA A 133 13.01 4.70 -13.68
CA ALA A 133 12.20 5.91 -13.81
C ALA A 133 11.07 5.64 -14.83
N PRO A 134 9.80 5.55 -14.37
CA PRO A 134 8.67 5.14 -15.23
C PRO A 134 8.47 6.05 -16.44
N SER A 135 8.74 7.36 -16.28
CA SER A 135 8.49 8.37 -17.30
C SER A 135 9.43 8.28 -18.51
N VAL A 136 10.61 7.68 -18.37
CA VAL A 136 11.64 7.60 -19.42
C VAL A 136 12.12 6.18 -19.69
N ASP A 137 11.53 5.20 -19.04
CA ASP A 137 11.88 3.78 -19.11
C ASP A 137 13.39 3.49 -18.98
N ARG A 138 14.06 4.15 -18.04
CA ARG A 138 15.50 3.99 -17.80
C ARG A 138 15.78 3.54 -16.38
N PRO A 139 16.82 2.70 -16.17
CA PRO A 139 17.32 2.41 -14.84
C PRO A 139 17.72 3.69 -14.11
N THR A 140 17.24 3.88 -12.89
CA THR A 140 17.56 5.05 -12.04
C THR A 140 18.99 5.00 -11.53
N ARG A 141 19.53 3.79 -11.29
CA ARG A 141 20.81 3.56 -10.61
C ARG A 141 20.87 4.23 -9.24
N SER A 142 19.71 4.28 -8.57
CA SER A 142 19.62 4.84 -7.24
C SER A 142 20.52 4.08 -6.25
N PRO A 143 21.17 4.76 -5.30
CA PRO A 143 21.90 4.08 -4.24
C PRO A 143 20.95 3.41 -3.26
N HIS A 144 21.41 2.34 -2.62
CA HIS A 144 20.68 1.76 -1.49
C HIS A 144 20.61 2.77 -0.34
N VAL A 145 19.45 2.88 0.26
CA VAL A 145 19.17 3.73 1.41
C VAL A 145 19.16 2.87 2.66
N LEU A 146 19.92 3.25 3.68
CA LEU A 146 19.87 2.58 4.96
C LEU A 146 18.65 3.05 5.75
N LEU A 147 17.72 2.15 6.00
CA LEU A 147 16.65 2.34 6.96
C LEU A 147 17.12 1.82 8.35
N PRO A 148 17.34 2.70 9.34
CA PRO A 148 17.81 2.28 10.66
C PRO A 148 16.82 1.31 11.33
N ARG A 149 17.32 0.46 12.22
CA ARG A 149 16.46 -0.42 13.05
C ARG A 149 15.41 0.40 13.81
N GLY A 150 14.20 -0.13 13.89
CA GLY A 150 13.04 0.59 14.40
C GLY A 150 12.37 1.49 13.35
N GLY A 151 12.93 1.58 12.17
CA GLY A 151 12.34 2.34 11.06
C GLY A 151 11.09 1.68 10.46
N VAL A 152 10.39 2.47 9.65
CA VAL A 152 9.17 2.06 8.95
C VAL A 152 9.39 2.20 7.45
N MET A 153 9.13 1.16 6.68
CA MET A 153 9.02 1.22 5.22
C MET A 153 7.53 1.34 4.88
N VAL A 154 7.19 2.32 4.05
CA VAL A 154 5.84 2.51 3.50
C VAL A 154 5.92 2.26 2.00
N LEU A 155 5.33 1.17 1.52
CA LEU A 155 5.20 0.86 0.09
C LEU A 155 3.80 1.29 -0.36
N HIS A 156 3.73 2.14 -1.39
CA HIS A 156 2.45 2.55 -1.96
C HIS A 156 2.34 2.21 -3.44
N GLY A 157 1.11 2.01 -3.92
CA GLY A 157 0.80 1.72 -5.31
C GLY A 157 -0.34 0.73 -5.48
N PRO A 158 -0.62 0.28 -6.71
CA PRO A 158 -1.68 -0.68 -6.99
C PRO A 158 -1.19 -2.13 -6.82
N PHE A 159 -2.15 -3.05 -6.59
CA PHE A 159 -1.95 -4.50 -6.59
C PHE A 159 -0.93 -5.01 -5.55
N LEU A 160 -0.78 -4.33 -4.42
CA LEU A 160 0.20 -4.72 -3.40
C LEU A 160 -0.25 -5.95 -2.58
N LEU A 161 -1.55 -6.16 -2.46
CA LEU A 161 -2.12 -7.29 -1.73
C LEU A 161 -2.22 -8.51 -2.66
N GLY A 162 -2.19 -9.72 -2.08
CA GLY A 162 -2.23 -10.98 -2.84
C GLY A 162 -0.85 -11.54 -3.26
N HIS A 163 0.23 -10.78 -3.10
CA HIS A 163 1.61 -11.23 -3.40
C HIS A 163 2.34 -11.83 -2.20
N TRP A 164 1.65 -12.03 -1.08
CA TRP A 164 2.23 -12.56 0.16
C TRP A 164 3.40 -11.72 0.72
N PHE A 165 3.48 -10.44 0.35
CA PHE A 165 4.45 -9.54 0.96
C PHE A 165 4.21 -9.46 2.47
N PRO A 166 5.29 -9.50 3.28
CA PRO A 166 5.18 -9.56 4.72
C PRO A 166 4.90 -8.17 5.33
N PHE A 167 3.73 -7.61 5.02
CA PHE A 167 3.30 -6.36 5.64
C PHE A 167 2.89 -6.56 7.09
N ASP A 168 3.25 -5.60 7.94
CA ASP A 168 2.82 -5.52 9.34
C ASP A 168 1.52 -4.73 9.49
N LEU A 169 1.21 -3.89 8.49
CA LEU A 169 -0.05 -3.17 8.35
C LEU A 169 -0.33 -2.95 6.87
N SER A 170 -1.54 -3.24 6.45
CA SER A 170 -2.04 -2.98 5.10
C SER A 170 -3.23 -2.03 5.13
N VAL A 171 -3.15 -0.96 4.34
CA VAL A 171 -4.20 0.04 4.15
C VAL A 171 -4.64 0.01 2.69
N HIS A 172 -5.90 -0.30 2.42
CA HIS A 172 -6.45 -0.26 1.07
C HIS A 172 -7.33 0.97 0.86
N LEU A 173 -6.99 1.80 -0.13
CA LEU A 173 -7.80 2.94 -0.57
C LEU A 173 -8.76 2.48 -1.67
N GLY A 174 -9.92 1.99 -1.26
CA GLY A 174 -10.95 1.46 -2.16
C GLY A 174 -11.74 2.57 -2.85
N LEU A 175 -11.99 2.39 -4.14
CA LEU A 175 -12.90 3.17 -4.96
C LEU A 175 -14.00 2.25 -5.49
N SER A 176 -15.27 2.65 -5.37
CA SER A 176 -16.35 1.94 -6.07
C SER A 176 -16.10 1.96 -7.59
N ALA A 177 -16.59 0.95 -8.31
CA ALA A 177 -16.41 0.87 -9.76
C ALA A 177 -16.83 2.16 -10.49
N LYS A 178 -17.92 2.81 -10.04
CA LYS A 178 -18.36 4.10 -10.60
C LYS A 178 -17.41 5.25 -10.28
N ALA A 179 -16.82 5.27 -9.09
CA ALA A 179 -15.86 6.31 -8.70
C ALA A 179 -14.56 6.10 -9.46
N LEU A 180 -14.08 4.87 -9.55
CA LEU A 180 -12.88 4.49 -10.28
C LEU A 180 -13.02 4.88 -11.76
N GLU A 181 -14.10 4.50 -12.44
CA GLU A 181 -14.35 4.87 -13.84
C GLU A 181 -14.39 6.38 -14.04
N ARG A 182 -15.10 7.10 -13.16
CA ARG A 182 -15.22 8.56 -13.24
C ARG A 182 -13.90 9.28 -13.06
N GLN A 183 -13.05 8.79 -12.15
CA GLN A 183 -11.79 9.42 -11.80
C GLN A 183 -10.64 8.99 -12.72
N THR A 184 -10.78 7.85 -13.41
CA THR A 184 -9.76 7.39 -14.35
C THR A 184 -9.83 8.19 -15.65
N PRO A 185 -8.73 8.83 -16.09
CA PRO A 185 -8.65 9.50 -17.38
C PRO A 185 -9.07 8.57 -18.52
N VAL A 186 -9.74 9.12 -19.55
CA VAL A 186 -10.27 8.32 -20.68
C VAL A 186 -9.19 7.44 -21.32
N GLY A 187 -7.98 7.96 -21.53
CA GLY A 187 -6.86 7.21 -22.10
C GLY A 187 -6.34 6.06 -21.24
N GLU A 188 -6.67 6.05 -19.92
CA GLU A 188 -6.23 5.03 -18.97
C GLU A 188 -7.31 4.02 -18.60
N ARG A 189 -8.54 4.17 -19.12
CA ARG A 189 -9.68 3.30 -18.79
C ARG A 189 -9.50 1.85 -19.22
N TRP A 190 -8.58 1.58 -20.12
CA TRP A 190 -8.21 0.23 -20.49
C TRP A 190 -7.65 -0.59 -19.29
N ARG A 191 -7.22 0.07 -18.21
CA ARG A 191 -6.75 -0.56 -16.96
C ARG A 191 -7.91 -1.02 -16.05
N LEU A 192 -9.12 -0.54 -16.25
CA LEU A 192 -10.26 -0.84 -15.37
C LEU A 192 -10.55 -2.33 -15.20
N PRO A 193 -10.46 -3.17 -16.25
CA PRO A 193 -10.64 -4.62 -16.09
C PRO A 193 -9.60 -5.26 -15.13
N ALA A 194 -8.37 -4.76 -15.08
CA ALA A 194 -7.36 -5.25 -14.15
C ALA A 194 -7.76 -5.02 -12.68
N PHE A 195 -8.34 -3.87 -12.37
CA PHE A 195 -8.85 -3.59 -11.01
C PHE A 195 -10.11 -4.39 -10.67
N ALA A 196 -10.97 -4.67 -11.67
CA ALA A 196 -12.10 -5.56 -11.47
C ALA A 196 -11.63 -6.99 -11.13
N ARG A 197 -10.63 -7.49 -11.86
CA ARG A 197 -9.99 -8.79 -11.61
C ARG A 197 -9.31 -8.83 -10.23
N TYR A 198 -8.59 -7.78 -9.85
CA TYR A 198 -7.98 -7.65 -8.53
C TYR A 198 -9.02 -7.69 -7.39
N ALA A 199 -10.15 -7.00 -7.58
CA ALA A 199 -11.24 -7.02 -6.61
C ALA A 199 -11.88 -8.41 -6.47
N GLU A 200 -11.96 -9.19 -7.55
CA GLU A 200 -12.51 -10.55 -7.57
C GLU A 200 -11.53 -11.58 -6.98
N GLU A 201 -10.25 -11.53 -7.37
CA GLU A 201 -9.26 -12.53 -6.98
C GLU A 201 -8.69 -12.32 -5.58
N VAL A 202 -8.47 -11.06 -5.18
CA VAL A 202 -7.79 -10.70 -3.92
C VAL A 202 -8.76 -10.18 -2.87
N ALA A 203 -9.89 -9.61 -3.28
CA ALA A 203 -10.84 -8.94 -2.39
C ALA A 203 -10.15 -7.94 -1.44
N PRO A 204 -9.42 -6.92 -1.95
CA PRO A 204 -8.54 -6.07 -1.16
C PRO A 204 -9.25 -5.30 -0.03
N GLU A 205 -10.55 -4.99 -0.18
CA GLU A 205 -11.37 -4.38 0.87
C GLU A 205 -11.52 -5.29 2.11
N GLU A 206 -11.42 -6.61 1.93
CA GLU A 206 -11.54 -7.62 2.99
C GLU A 206 -10.17 -8.10 3.48
N ALA A 207 -9.19 -8.15 2.55
CA ALA A 207 -7.84 -8.62 2.83
C ALA A 207 -7.00 -7.60 3.60
N ALA A 208 -7.27 -6.29 3.45
CA ALA A 208 -6.53 -5.25 4.15
C ALA A 208 -6.93 -5.14 5.63
N ASP A 209 -5.94 -4.81 6.48
CA ASP A 209 -6.18 -4.51 7.91
C ASP A 209 -7.05 -3.26 8.06
N VAL A 210 -6.84 -2.28 7.19
CA VAL A 210 -7.58 -1.02 7.15
C VAL A 210 -8.13 -0.81 5.74
N CYS A 211 -9.45 -0.67 5.64
CA CYS A 211 -10.13 -0.28 4.40
C CYS A 211 -10.61 1.16 4.50
N VAL A 212 -10.25 1.96 3.49
CA VAL A 212 -10.65 3.36 3.36
C VAL A 212 -11.44 3.52 2.07
N ARG A 213 -12.71 3.92 2.13
CA ARG A 213 -13.50 4.29 0.96
C ARG A 213 -13.20 5.74 0.57
N ALA A 214 -12.58 5.92 -0.59
CA ALA A 214 -12.11 7.20 -1.10
C ALA A 214 -12.93 7.73 -2.30
N ASP A 215 -14.17 7.28 -2.49
CA ASP A 215 -15.06 7.68 -3.59
C ASP A 215 -15.23 9.21 -3.70
N LYS A 216 -15.16 9.89 -2.57
CA LYS A 216 -15.21 11.34 -2.44
C LYS A 216 -13.88 11.83 -1.87
N PRO A 217 -13.05 12.54 -2.65
CA PRO A 217 -11.69 12.92 -2.25
C PRO A 217 -11.57 13.66 -0.91
N ARG A 218 -12.61 14.43 -0.52
CA ARG A 218 -12.61 15.21 0.74
C ARG A 218 -13.32 14.54 1.90
N HIS A 219 -13.98 13.41 1.69
CA HIS A 219 -14.83 12.76 2.69
C HIS A 219 -14.60 11.25 2.67
N PRO A 220 -13.42 10.78 3.09
CA PRO A 220 -13.18 9.36 3.22
C PRO A 220 -14.01 8.74 4.35
N ALA A 221 -14.21 7.44 4.27
CA ALA A 221 -14.78 6.66 5.35
C ALA A 221 -13.97 5.38 5.53
N TRP A 222 -13.74 4.93 6.75
CA TRP A 222 -12.86 3.82 7.06
C TRP A 222 -13.37 2.93 8.20
N ASN A 223 -12.74 1.77 8.38
CA ASN A 223 -13.04 0.85 9.49
C ASN A 223 -12.17 1.07 10.74
N GLY A 224 -11.26 2.08 10.69
CA GLY A 224 -10.30 2.34 11.76
C GLY A 224 -9.10 1.37 11.76
N PRO A 225 -8.02 1.72 12.47
CA PRO A 225 -6.89 0.82 12.62
C PRO A 225 -7.25 -0.41 13.47
N PRO A 226 -6.57 -1.56 13.27
CA PRO A 226 -6.78 -2.75 14.09
C PRO A 226 -6.62 -2.43 15.58
N ARG A 227 -7.50 -2.98 16.40
CA ARG A 227 -7.36 -2.84 17.86
C ARG A 227 -6.20 -3.71 18.32
N HIS A 228 -5.37 -3.18 19.24
CA HIS A 228 -4.32 -3.96 19.88
C HIS A 228 -4.91 -5.25 20.47
N GLY A 229 -4.38 -6.41 20.05
CA GLY A 229 -4.81 -7.71 20.53
C GLY A 229 -5.91 -8.42 19.73
N SER A 230 -6.35 -7.87 18.61
CA SER A 230 -7.20 -8.62 17.67
C SER A 230 -6.33 -9.61 16.86
N PRO A 231 -6.73 -10.90 16.75
CA PRO A 231 -6.02 -11.82 15.86
C PRO A 231 -6.14 -11.34 14.41
N PRO A 232 -5.13 -11.63 13.55
CA PRO A 232 -5.22 -11.33 12.14
C PRO A 232 -6.48 -12.00 11.54
N PRO A 233 -7.08 -11.45 10.51
CA PRO A 233 -8.17 -12.09 9.78
C PRO A 233 -7.70 -13.44 9.24
N PRO A 234 -8.61 -14.42 9.15
CA PRO A 234 -8.33 -15.79 8.75
C PRO A 234 -7.81 -15.90 7.32
#